data_9dc3d0a249ef2fe214223adfb43f04c9
#
_entry.id   9dc3d0a249ef2fe214223adfb43f04c9
#
_cell.length_a   1.000
_cell.length_b   1.000
_cell.length_c   1.000
_cell.angle_alpha   90.00
_cell.angle_beta   90.00
_cell.angle_gamma   90.00
#
_symmetry.space_group_name_H-M   'P 1'
#
loop_
_entity.id
_entity.type
_entity.pdbx_description
1 polymer ?
#
loop_
_entity_poly.entity_id
_entity_poly.type
_entity_poly.pdbx_seq_one_letter_code
_entity_poly.pdbx_strand_id
1 'polypeptide(L)'
;MKKIEKYYENTTEAKPNYTVKSFIKLNVKHGNAIELGCGAGRDTVYLIKNGWNVLAIDREDVKFRIEAKLTKEKMKKYNFLKQKFEDVKIEKNNLVVANFSIPFCNKNNFKELWNKIKNGILKGIYYA
;
A
#
# COMPACT_ATOMS: atom_id res chain seq x y z
N MET A 1 4.24 23.64 -7.59
CA MET A 1 4.14 22.20 -7.30
C MET A 1 3.37 21.99 -6.02
N LYS A 2 2.42 21.06 -6.01
CA LYS A 2 1.66 20.73 -4.80
C LYS A 2 2.58 20.06 -3.78
N LYS A 3 2.26 20.22 -2.49
CA LYS A 3 3.04 19.60 -1.41
C LYS A 3 3.12 18.07 -1.58
N ILE A 4 2.03 17.44 -2.00
CA ILE A 4 1.97 15.98 -2.16
C ILE A 4 2.88 15.52 -3.30
N GLU A 5 2.94 16.27 -4.40
CA GLU A 5 3.83 15.95 -5.51
C GLU A 5 5.29 16.04 -5.10
N LYS A 6 5.65 17.08 -4.35
CA LYS A 6 7.00 17.24 -3.82
C LYS A 6 7.38 16.10 -2.88
N TYR A 7 6.45 15.67 -2.04
CA TYR A 7 6.65 14.53 -1.16
C TYR A 7 6.96 13.28 -1.99
N TYR A 8 6.19 13.02 -3.04
CA TYR A 8 6.40 11.84 -3.88
C TYR A 8 7.75 11.89 -4.59
N GLU A 9 8.16 13.05 -5.09
CA GLU A 9 9.48 13.20 -5.71
C GLU A 9 10.59 12.91 -4.70
N ASN A 10 10.47 13.44 -3.49
CA ASN A 10 11.46 13.25 -2.45
C ASN A 10 11.56 11.81 -1.95
N THR A 11 10.47 11.04 -2.04
CA THR A 11 10.43 9.66 -1.54
C THR A 11 10.60 8.59 -2.63
N THR A 12 10.70 8.99 -3.91
CA THR A 12 10.78 8.04 -5.03
C THR A 12 11.96 7.07 -4.89
N GLU A 13 13.10 7.53 -4.43
CA GLU A 13 14.29 6.71 -4.22
C GLU A 13 14.45 6.28 -2.75
N ALA A 14 13.47 6.57 -1.90
CA ALA A 14 13.56 6.23 -0.50
C ALA A 14 13.48 4.71 -0.28
N LYS A 15 14.13 4.25 0.77
CA LYS A 15 14.06 2.86 1.18
C LYS A 15 12.65 2.53 1.68
N PRO A 16 12.26 1.24 1.65
CA PRO A 16 10.97 0.83 2.21
C PRO A 16 10.83 1.24 3.67
N ASN A 17 9.60 1.44 4.12
CA ASN A 17 9.32 1.78 5.50
C ASN A 17 9.79 0.66 6.41
N TYR A 18 10.29 1.04 7.59
CA TYR A 18 10.79 0.08 8.59
C TYR A 18 9.76 -0.99 8.95
N THR A 19 8.48 -0.61 9.06
CA THR A 19 7.42 -1.55 9.41
C THR A 19 7.26 -2.64 8.36
N VAL A 20 7.35 -2.28 7.08
CA VAL A 20 7.25 -3.23 5.97
C VAL A 20 8.48 -4.15 5.97
N LYS A 21 9.66 -3.59 6.14
CA LYS A 21 10.90 -4.40 6.22
C LYS A 21 10.84 -5.39 7.39
N SER A 22 10.36 -4.94 8.54
CA SER A 22 10.22 -5.79 9.72
C SER A 22 9.24 -6.93 9.48
N PHE A 23 8.12 -6.63 8.81
CA PHE A 23 7.14 -7.64 8.46
C PHE A 23 7.74 -8.71 7.54
N ILE A 24 8.47 -8.31 6.51
CA ILE A 24 9.09 -9.26 5.58
C ILE A 24 10.07 -10.18 6.29
N LYS A 25 10.78 -9.68 7.31
CA LYS A 25 11.73 -10.49 8.10
C LYS A 25 11.04 -11.59 8.90
N LEU A 26 9.74 -11.49 9.17
CA LEU A 26 8.99 -12.54 9.85
C LEU A 26 8.83 -13.78 8.97
N ASN A 27 9.12 -13.67 7.69
CA ASN A 27 9.06 -14.77 6.72
C ASN A 27 7.70 -15.45 6.69
N VAL A 28 6.63 -14.66 6.79
CA VAL A 28 5.26 -15.14 6.68
C VAL A 28 4.99 -15.52 5.23
N LYS A 29 4.22 -16.59 5.02
CA LYS A 29 3.83 -17.00 3.68
C LYS A 29 3.18 -15.84 2.93
N HIS A 30 3.75 -15.48 1.78
CA HIS A 30 3.24 -14.36 0.99
C HIS A 30 1.94 -14.72 0.29
N GLY A 31 1.14 -13.72 0.01
CA GLY A 31 -0.16 -13.84 -0.63
C GLY A 31 -0.57 -12.51 -1.24
N ASN A 32 -1.77 -12.05 -0.94
CA ASN A 32 -2.32 -10.80 -1.45
C ASN A 32 -2.24 -9.70 -0.39
N ALA A 33 -1.80 -8.53 -0.80
CA ALA A 33 -1.71 -7.36 0.06
C ALA A 33 -2.47 -6.18 -0.54
N ILE A 34 -3.07 -5.37 0.32
CA ILE A 34 -3.58 -4.05 -0.05
C ILE A 34 -2.71 -3.01 0.64
N GLU A 35 -2.23 -2.05 -0.13
CA GLU A 35 -1.50 -0.91 0.41
C GLU A 35 -2.33 0.36 0.26
N LEU A 36 -2.68 0.96 1.38
CA LEU A 36 -3.44 2.21 1.42
C LEU A 36 -2.47 3.38 1.48
N GLY A 37 -2.56 4.29 0.48
CA GLY A 37 -1.66 5.42 0.38
C GLY A 37 -0.27 5.01 -0.07
N CYS A 38 -0.19 4.38 -1.25
CA CYS A 38 1.06 3.82 -1.75
C CYS A 38 2.11 4.88 -2.13
N GLY A 39 1.69 6.11 -2.43
CA GLY A 39 2.60 7.19 -2.80
C GLY A 39 3.52 6.81 -3.96
N ALA A 40 4.81 7.07 -3.81
CA ALA A 40 5.82 6.78 -4.83
C ALA A 40 6.11 5.28 -5.00
N GLY A 41 5.50 4.42 -4.17
CA GLY A 41 5.55 2.98 -4.35
C GLY A 41 6.75 2.26 -3.76
N ARG A 42 7.49 2.89 -2.87
CA ARG A 42 8.66 2.24 -2.25
C ARG A 42 8.31 0.93 -1.54
N ASP A 43 7.21 0.93 -0.81
CA ASP A 43 6.76 -0.27 -0.09
C ASP A 43 6.09 -1.25 -1.04
N THR A 44 5.33 -0.76 -2.02
CA THR A 44 4.72 -1.57 -3.07
C THR A 44 5.75 -2.42 -3.79
N VAL A 45 6.82 -1.77 -4.27
CA VAL A 45 7.88 -2.44 -5.00
C VAL A 45 8.60 -3.46 -4.11
N TYR A 46 8.85 -3.12 -2.86
CA TYR A 46 9.50 -4.03 -1.93
C TYR A 46 8.66 -5.28 -1.66
N LEU A 47 7.35 -5.12 -1.44
CA LEU A 47 6.45 -6.25 -1.24
C LEU A 47 6.41 -7.17 -2.46
N ILE A 48 6.34 -6.59 -3.66
CA ILE A 48 6.31 -7.37 -4.90
C ILE A 48 7.63 -8.15 -5.07
N LYS A 49 8.76 -7.52 -4.77
CA LYS A 49 10.07 -8.18 -4.82
C LYS A 49 10.14 -9.39 -3.89
N ASN A 50 9.36 -9.38 -2.83
CA ASN A 50 9.32 -10.46 -1.85
C ASN A 50 8.14 -11.41 -2.06
N GLY A 51 7.55 -11.41 -3.23
CA GLY A 51 6.57 -12.41 -3.64
C GLY A 51 5.12 -12.07 -3.44
N TRP A 52 4.80 -10.88 -2.93
CA TRP A 52 3.42 -10.49 -2.67
C TRP A 52 2.74 -9.97 -3.93
N ASN A 53 1.45 -10.28 -4.08
CA ASN A 53 0.58 -9.61 -5.03
C ASN A 53 0.03 -8.38 -4.33
N VAL A 54 0.16 -7.21 -4.95
CA VAL A 54 -0.19 -5.95 -4.28
C VAL A 54 -1.22 -5.17 -5.07
N LEU A 55 -2.31 -4.80 -4.39
CA LEU A 55 -3.22 -3.77 -4.86
C LEU A 55 -2.81 -2.47 -4.17
N ALA A 56 -2.23 -1.56 -4.93
CA ALA A 56 -1.79 -0.27 -4.44
C ALA A 56 -2.90 0.77 -4.63
N ILE A 57 -3.25 1.47 -3.57
CA ILE A 57 -4.35 2.44 -3.60
C ILE A 57 -3.83 3.80 -3.17
N ASP A 58 -4.18 4.83 -3.94
CA ASP A 58 -3.89 6.21 -3.58
C ASP A 58 -4.96 7.10 -4.17
N ARG A 59 -5.25 8.22 -3.50
CA ARG A 59 -6.19 9.21 -4.04
C ARG A 59 -5.58 10.03 -5.17
N GLU A 60 -4.25 10.05 -5.26
CA GLU A 60 -3.52 10.72 -6.33
C GLU A 60 -3.12 9.70 -7.39
N ASP A 61 -3.02 10.16 -8.65
CA ASP A 61 -2.58 9.28 -9.72
C ASP A 61 -1.05 9.17 -9.71
N VAL A 62 -0.54 8.21 -8.94
CA VAL A 62 0.90 7.95 -8.81
C VAL A 62 1.34 6.68 -9.54
N LYS A 63 0.44 6.12 -10.31
CA LYS A 63 0.64 4.88 -11.04
C LYS A 63 1.96 4.83 -11.82
N PHE A 64 2.27 5.89 -12.56
CA PHE A 64 3.47 5.93 -13.39
C PHE A 64 4.75 5.85 -12.57
N ARG A 65 4.75 6.39 -11.35
CA ARG A 65 5.94 6.36 -10.47
C ARG A 65 6.24 4.93 -10.00
N ILE A 66 5.20 4.18 -9.76
CA ILE A 66 5.33 2.78 -9.32
C ILE A 66 5.73 1.91 -10.49
N GLU A 67 5.04 2.03 -11.61
CA GLU A 67 5.27 1.21 -12.80
C GLU A 67 6.68 1.41 -13.38
N ALA A 68 7.23 2.62 -13.26
CA ALA A 68 8.59 2.88 -13.70
C ALA A 68 9.66 2.04 -12.96
N LYS A 69 9.31 1.53 -11.78
CA LYS A 69 10.21 0.74 -10.93
C LYS A 69 10.00 -0.77 -11.09
N LEU A 70 8.99 -1.19 -11.82
CA LEU A 70 8.64 -2.60 -11.94
C LEU A 70 9.05 -3.15 -13.29
N THR A 71 9.64 -4.35 -13.28
CA THR A 71 9.91 -5.09 -14.50
C THR A 71 8.60 -5.60 -15.06
N LYS A 72 8.59 -5.97 -16.36
CA LYS A 72 7.42 -6.56 -17.01
C LYS A 72 6.91 -7.78 -16.25
N GLU A 73 7.80 -8.59 -15.73
CA GLU A 73 7.47 -9.77 -14.95
C GLU A 73 6.77 -9.43 -13.64
N LYS A 74 7.28 -8.41 -12.95
CA LYS A 74 6.73 -7.98 -11.65
C LYS A 74 5.40 -7.24 -11.80
N MET A 75 5.13 -6.64 -12.95
CA MET A 75 3.84 -6.01 -13.23
C MET A 75 2.66 -6.96 -13.10
N LYS A 76 2.89 -8.25 -13.27
CA LYS A 76 1.86 -9.28 -13.12
C LYS A 76 1.34 -9.39 -11.68
N LYS A 77 2.11 -8.92 -10.72
CA LYS A 77 1.77 -8.97 -9.29
C LYS A 77 1.27 -7.64 -8.76
N TYR A 78 1.00 -6.70 -9.65
CA TYR A 78 0.69 -5.32 -9.30
C TYR A 78 -0.63 -4.89 -9.93
N ASN A 79 -1.44 -4.20 -9.12
CA ASN A 79 -2.61 -3.45 -9.60
C ASN A 79 -2.64 -2.11 -8.87
N PHE A 80 -3.16 -1.11 -9.54
CA PHE A 80 -3.30 0.23 -8.97
C PHE A 80 -4.76 0.68 -9.05
N LEU A 81 -5.23 1.32 -7.98
CA LEU A 81 -6.56 1.90 -7.93
C LEU A 81 -6.45 3.32 -7.38
N LYS A 82 -6.90 4.30 -8.17
CA LYS A 82 -7.00 5.68 -7.71
C LYS A 82 -8.33 5.83 -6.97
N GLN A 83 -8.25 5.96 -5.64
CA GLN A 83 -9.46 6.02 -4.82
C GLN A 83 -9.15 6.66 -3.46
N LYS A 84 -10.14 7.34 -2.88
CA LYS A 84 -10.05 7.84 -1.51
C LYS A 84 -10.23 6.69 -0.52
N PHE A 85 -9.60 6.79 0.65
CA PHE A 85 -9.70 5.74 1.67
C PHE A 85 -11.14 5.51 2.12
N GLU A 86 -11.94 6.58 2.18
CA GLU A 86 -13.35 6.50 2.57
C GLU A 86 -14.17 5.61 1.65
N ASP A 87 -13.77 5.52 0.39
CA ASP A 87 -14.50 4.79 -0.64
C ASP A 87 -13.94 3.39 -0.88
N VAL A 88 -12.84 3.04 -0.22
CA VAL A 88 -12.16 1.77 -0.45
C VAL A 88 -13.01 0.60 0.03
N LYS A 89 -13.13 -0.41 -0.83
CA LYS A 89 -13.69 -1.70 -0.49
C LYS A 89 -12.54 -2.67 -0.24
N ILE A 90 -12.41 -3.13 0.98
CA ILE A 90 -11.34 -4.06 1.34
C ILE A 90 -11.88 -5.46 1.25
N GLU A 91 -11.47 -6.17 0.20
CA GLU A 91 -11.81 -7.57 0.03
C GLU A 91 -10.85 -8.43 0.84
N LYS A 92 -11.11 -9.73 0.86
CA LYS A 92 -10.33 -10.68 1.65
C LYS A 92 -8.86 -10.67 1.24
N ASN A 93 -7.99 -10.27 2.16
CA ASN A 93 -6.55 -10.15 1.94
C ASN A 93 -5.77 -10.74 3.09
N ASN A 94 -4.51 -11.07 2.82
CA ASN A 94 -3.61 -11.61 3.83
C ASN A 94 -2.89 -10.51 4.61
N LEU A 95 -2.73 -9.33 3.98
CA LEU A 95 -1.98 -8.23 4.55
C LEU A 95 -2.61 -6.90 4.14
N VAL A 96 -2.73 -5.98 5.08
CA VAL A 96 -3.08 -4.59 4.77
C VAL A 96 -1.96 -3.71 5.32
N VAL A 97 -1.42 -2.86 4.46
CA VAL A 97 -0.38 -1.89 4.81
C VAL A 97 -0.96 -0.49 4.70
N ALA A 98 -0.82 0.29 5.76
CA ALA A 98 -1.36 1.65 5.80
C ALA A 98 -0.36 2.61 6.45
N ASN A 99 0.90 2.54 6.03
CA ASN A 99 1.97 3.38 6.56
C ASN A 99 1.76 4.84 6.21
N PHE A 100 1.63 5.69 7.23
CA PHE A 100 1.46 7.14 7.10
C PHE A 100 0.22 7.57 6.30
N SER A 101 -0.67 6.64 5.98
CA SER A 101 -1.88 6.96 5.20
C SER A 101 -3.09 7.23 6.09
N ILE A 102 -3.24 6.50 7.18
CA ILE A 102 -4.37 6.68 8.10
C ILE A 102 -4.47 8.11 8.63
N PRO A 103 -3.36 8.81 8.98
CA PRO A 103 -3.45 10.21 9.42
C PRO A 103 -4.08 11.16 8.41
N PHE A 104 -4.11 10.79 7.13
CA PHE A 104 -4.75 11.60 6.09
C PHE A 104 -6.23 11.26 5.91
N CYS A 105 -6.74 10.30 6.66
CA CYS A 105 -8.14 9.95 6.65
C CYS A 105 -8.93 10.92 7.54
N ASN A 106 -10.15 11.27 7.12
CA ASN A 106 -11.04 12.08 7.94
C ASN A 106 -11.38 11.31 9.22
N LYS A 107 -11.30 12.00 10.37
CA LYS A 107 -11.59 11.39 11.67
C LYS A 107 -12.94 10.67 11.73
N ASN A 108 -13.95 11.23 11.09
CA ASN A 108 -15.30 10.65 11.07
C ASN A 108 -15.34 9.33 10.31
N ASN A 109 -14.40 9.13 9.38
CA ASN A 109 -14.34 7.95 8.54
C ASN A 109 -13.29 6.93 9.02
N PHE A 110 -12.46 7.31 9.98
CA PHE A 110 -11.39 6.44 10.47
C PHE A 110 -11.92 5.13 11.05
N LYS A 111 -12.94 5.23 11.89
CA LYS A 111 -13.54 4.05 12.53
C LYS A 111 -14.14 3.09 11.49
N GLU A 112 -14.79 3.63 10.48
CA GLU A 112 -15.36 2.86 9.39
C GLU A 112 -14.26 2.17 8.58
N LEU A 113 -13.20 2.89 8.25
CA LEU A 113 -12.05 2.33 7.54
C LEU A 113 -11.40 1.21 8.35
N TRP A 114 -11.21 1.42 9.65
CA TRP A 114 -10.65 0.42 10.55
C TRP A 114 -11.48 -0.88 10.56
N ASN A 115 -12.81 -0.73 10.59
CA ASN A 115 -13.70 -1.88 10.54
C ASN A 115 -13.61 -2.62 9.21
N LYS A 116 -13.49 -1.89 8.10
CA LYS A 116 -13.29 -2.51 6.78
C LYS A 116 -11.99 -3.32 6.75
N ILE A 117 -10.92 -2.78 7.30
CA ILE A 117 -9.63 -3.47 7.36
C ILE A 117 -9.76 -4.76 8.15
N LYS A 118 -10.33 -4.69 9.34
CA LYS A 118 -10.50 -5.86 10.22
C LYS A 118 -11.32 -6.96 9.56
N ASN A 119 -12.40 -6.58 8.89
CA ASN A 119 -13.31 -7.55 8.26
C ASN A 119 -12.75 -8.12 6.97
N GLY A 120 -11.81 -7.41 6.33
CA GLY A 120 -11.20 -7.84 5.08
C GLY A 120 -10.01 -8.76 5.24
N ILE A 121 -9.47 -8.91 6.45
CA ILE A 121 -8.31 -9.77 6.70
C ILE A 121 -8.78 -11.17 7.03
N LEU A 122 -8.36 -12.15 6.21
CA LEU A 122 -8.72 -13.56 6.39
C LEU A 122 -7.94 -14.21 7.54
N LYS A 123 -6.65 -14.29 7.37
CA LYS A 123 -5.67 -14.73 8.34
C LYS A 123 -4.54 -13.73 8.17
N GLY A 124 -4.75 -12.56 8.68
CA GLY A 124 -3.87 -11.54 8.27
C GLY A 124 -3.12 -10.88 9.39
N ILE A 125 -2.15 -10.10 8.98
CA ILE A 125 -1.43 -9.20 9.83
C ILE A 125 -1.72 -7.81 9.30
N TYR A 126 -2.24 -6.96 10.19
CA TYR A 126 -2.34 -5.54 9.91
C TYR A 126 -1.05 -4.87 10.34
N TYR A 127 -0.49 -4.05 9.42
CA TYR A 127 0.78 -3.37 9.66
C TYR A 127 0.64 -1.92 9.24
N ALA A 128 0.73 -1.04 10.19
CA ALA A 128 0.59 0.39 9.96
C ALA A 128 1.95 1.09 10.03
#